data_b9d56bb92d7f1cb18940c9063a30c26a
#
_entry.id   b9d56bb92d7f1cb18940c9063a30c26a
#
_cell.length_a   1.000
_cell.length_b   1.000
_cell.length_c   1.000
_cell.angle_alpha   90.00
_cell.angle_beta   90.00
_cell.angle_gamma   90.00
#
_symmetry.space_group_name_H-M   'P 1'
#
loop_
_entity.id
_entity.type
_entity.pdbx_description
1 polymer ?
#
loop_
_entity_poly.entity_id
_entity_poly.type
_entity_poly.pdbx_seq_one_letter_code
_entity_poly.pdbx_strand_id
1 'polypeptide(L)'
;EVFGSDDPAEVQKKVADWDTFKATAEELKEKGYQMTSTVNDAYRVFSNNVTSPWVVDGKITVDDNIKNWVDMSKEMVDAGETATYELWSDDWSKGFFKDSNVFSYFGPAWFIDFSMSADQDGSVGKDGGWAATEGPQGFYWGGTWITAATGTDNPTLVADIMRTMTTNVDVMKEIVTADNDFVNNKPAMEEMAKDESYGDAVLGGQNPLAMFCAGADKIDLSNMSIYDQGCNEEFQNAMKNYFEGNASYDEALDLFYKAVVEKYPELSY
;
A
#
# COMPACT_ATOMS: atom_id res chain seq x y z
N GLU A 1 -19.74 8.10 13.13
CA GLU A 1 -20.12 9.54 13.25
C GLU A 1 -20.24 10.20 11.87
N VAL A 2 -19.34 9.91 10.91
CA VAL A 2 -19.36 10.55 9.57
C VAL A 2 -20.37 9.87 8.67
N PHE A 3 -20.30 8.55 8.52
CA PHE A 3 -21.08 7.81 7.52
C PHE A 3 -22.35 7.14 8.07
N GLY A 4 -22.57 7.20 9.39
CA GLY A 4 -23.72 6.56 10.04
C GLY A 4 -23.64 5.03 10.10
N SER A 5 -22.52 4.43 9.65
CA SER A 5 -22.24 3.00 9.70
C SER A 5 -20.72 2.78 9.82
N ASP A 6 -20.34 1.74 10.55
CA ASP A 6 -18.98 1.18 10.62
C ASP A 6 -18.86 -0.17 9.89
N ASP A 7 -19.94 -0.59 9.20
CA ASP A 7 -19.91 -1.79 8.37
C ASP A 7 -18.95 -1.59 7.19
N PRO A 8 -17.88 -2.43 7.06
CA PRO A 8 -16.91 -2.34 5.97
C PRO A 8 -17.54 -2.32 4.56
N ALA A 9 -18.65 -3.02 4.37
CA ALA A 9 -19.35 -3.04 3.07
C ALA A 9 -20.06 -1.71 2.76
N GLU A 10 -20.53 -0.98 3.78
CA GLU A 10 -21.09 0.36 3.59
C GLU A 10 -19.99 1.40 3.41
N VAL A 11 -18.88 1.28 4.14
CA VAL A 11 -17.70 2.13 3.98
C VAL A 11 -17.06 1.94 2.60
N GLN A 12 -17.00 0.70 2.08
CA GLN A 12 -16.51 0.43 0.73
C GLN A 12 -17.23 1.24 -0.36
N LYS A 13 -18.51 1.51 -0.22
CA LYS A 13 -19.28 2.34 -1.18
C LYS A 13 -18.80 3.79 -1.22
N LYS A 14 -18.19 4.26 -0.13
CA LYS A 14 -17.64 5.61 0.01
C LYS A 14 -16.22 5.75 -0.59
N VAL A 15 -15.56 4.62 -0.85
CA VAL A 15 -14.18 4.56 -1.34
C VAL A 15 -14.02 3.62 -2.54
N ALA A 16 -15.11 3.35 -3.26
CA ALA A 16 -15.17 2.35 -4.33
C ALA A 16 -14.38 2.70 -5.59
N ASP A 17 -14.12 3.98 -5.81
CA ASP A 17 -13.31 4.53 -6.88
C ASP A 17 -12.68 5.87 -6.43
N TRP A 18 -11.81 6.45 -7.25
CA TRP A 18 -11.11 7.69 -6.90
C TRP A 18 -12.03 8.91 -6.82
N ASP A 19 -13.15 8.93 -7.53
CA ASP A 19 -14.12 10.04 -7.46
C ASP A 19 -14.87 10.00 -6.13
N THR A 20 -15.38 8.82 -5.73
CA THR A 20 -16.02 8.64 -4.43
C THR A 20 -15.04 8.79 -3.28
N PHE A 21 -13.77 8.39 -3.46
CA PHE A 21 -12.70 8.59 -2.48
C PHE A 21 -12.46 10.09 -2.20
N LYS A 22 -12.35 10.93 -3.25
CA LYS A 22 -12.19 12.38 -3.11
C LYS A 22 -13.41 13.04 -2.46
N ALA A 23 -14.62 12.68 -2.90
CA ALA A 23 -15.86 13.19 -2.29
C ALA A 23 -15.95 12.82 -0.80
N THR A 24 -15.47 11.64 -0.42
CA THR A 24 -15.38 11.21 0.98
C THR A 24 -14.32 11.99 1.75
N ALA A 25 -13.20 12.35 1.13
CA ALA A 25 -12.18 13.19 1.75
C ALA A 25 -12.73 14.57 2.11
N GLU A 26 -13.51 15.19 1.23
CA GLU A 26 -14.22 16.45 1.48
C GLU A 26 -15.19 16.32 2.67
N GLU A 27 -16.03 15.27 2.71
CA GLU A 27 -16.99 14.99 3.79
C GLU A 27 -16.26 14.81 5.15
N LEU A 28 -15.15 14.08 5.17
CA LEU A 28 -14.30 13.87 6.33
C LEU A 28 -13.68 15.19 6.82
N LYS A 29 -13.16 15.98 5.89
CA LYS A 29 -12.55 17.28 6.20
C LYS A 29 -13.53 18.24 6.88
N GLU A 30 -14.77 18.29 6.43
CA GLU A 30 -15.82 19.08 7.09
C GLU A 30 -16.08 18.69 8.55
N LYS A 31 -15.76 17.43 8.90
CA LYS A 31 -15.87 16.87 10.26
C LYS A 31 -14.56 16.94 11.06
N GLY A 32 -13.49 17.48 10.49
CA GLY A 32 -12.20 17.64 11.13
C GLY A 32 -11.26 16.43 11.00
N TYR A 33 -11.56 15.51 10.07
CA TYR A 33 -10.71 14.35 9.78
C TYR A 33 -9.90 14.57 8.52
N GLN A 34 -8.80 13.82 8.40
CA GLN A 34 -8.01 13.66 7.18
C GLN A 34 -8.32 12.30 6.56
N MET A 35 -8.38 12.26 5.22
CA MET A 35 -8.63 11.01 4.50
C MET A 35 -7.50 10.01 4.68
N THR A 36 -6.25 10.47 4.52
CA THR A 36 -5.02 9.67 4.74
C THR A 36 -4.01 10.46 5.55
N SER A 37 -3.04 9.76 6.16
CA SER A 37 -1.95 10.40 6.90
C SER A 37 -1.00 11.15 5.97
N THR A 38 -0.76 10.61 4.77
CA THR A 38 0.10 11.22 3.76
C THR A 38 -0.38 10.90 2.35
N VAL A 39 -0.04 11.73 1.38
CA VAL A 39 -0.25 11.44 -0.06
C VAL A 39 0.43 10.14 -0.49
N ASN A 40 1.52 9.76 0.16
CA ASN A 40 2.29 8.57 -0.13
C ASN A 40 1.55 7.27 0.24
N ASP A 41 0.53 7.31 1.10
CA ASP A 41 -0.29 6.13 1.44
C ASP A 41 -0.94 5.51 0.19
N ALA A 42 -1.47 6.34 -0.72
CA ALA A 42 -2.13 5.88 -1.94
C ALA A 42 -1.15 5.61 -3.11
N TYR A 43 0.11 6.03 -3.02
CA TYR A 43 1.04 6.01 -4.15
C TYR A 43 1.19 4.62 -4.80
N ARG A 44 1.30 3.56 -3.98
CA ARG A 44 1.44 2.18 -4.48
C ARG A 44 0.27 1.72 -5.34
N VAL A 45 -0.93 2.20 -5.05
CA VAL A 45 -2.10 1.87 -5.86
C VAL A 45 -1.93 2.41 -7.29
N PHE A 46 -1.47 3.65 -7.43
CA PHE A 46 -1.24 4.26 -8.74
C PHE A 46 -0.03 3.65 -9.46
N SER A 47 1.09 3.48 -8.76
CA SER A 47 2.33 2.98 -9.38
C SER A 47 2.26 1.51 -9.81
N ASN A 48 1.35 0.72 -9.24
CA ASN A 48 1.13 -0.67 -9.65
C ASN A 48 0.13 -0.81 -10.81
N ASN A 49 -0.66 0.21 -11.07
CA ASN A 49 -1.69 0.19 -12.10
C ASN A 49 -1.30 1.07 -13.32
N VAL A 50 -0.01 1.09 -13.62
CA VAL A 50 0.53 1.81 -14.78
C VAL A 50 0.35 1.02 -16.07
N THR A 51 0.21 1.74 -17.18
CA THR A 51 0.09 1.17 -18.54
C THR A 51 1.43 1.06 -19.27
N SER A 52 2.48 1.68 -18.73
CA SER A 52 3.83 1.70 -19.26
C SER A 52 4.86 1.65 -18.12
N PRO A 53 6.00 0.96 -18.30
CA PRO A 53 7.07 0.97 -17.30
C PRO A 53 7.74 2.35 -17.24
N TRP A 54 8.46 2.60 -16.13
CA TRP A 54 9.25 3.83 -15.95
C TRP A 54 10.31 4.08 -17.02
N VAL A 55 10.78 3.01 -17.66
CA VAL A 55 11.82 3.12 -18.69
C VAL A 55 11.39 2.39 -19.95
N VAL A 56 11.33 3.13 -21.07
CA VAL A 56 11.04 2.62 -22.41
C VAL A 56 12.19 2.99 -23.32
N ASP A 57 12.84 2.02 -23.94
CA ASP A 57 13.99 2.22 -24.86
C ASP A 57 15.11 3.12 -24.27
N GLY A 58 15.40 2.93 -22.96
CA GLY A 58 16.43 3.71 -22.25
C GLY A 58 16.01 5.13 -21.89
N LYS A 59 14.75 5.50 -22.09
CA LYS A 59 14.20 6.80 -21.71
C LYS A 59 13.26 6.68 -20.52
N ILE A 60 13.40 7.61 -19.58
CA ILE A 60 12.50 7.74 -18.45
C ILE A 60 11.17 8.31 -18.93
N THR A 61 10.08 7.64 -18.59
CA THR A 61 8.71 8.03 -18.92
C THR A 61 7.87 8.07 -17.66
N VAL A 62 7.02 9.08 -17.53
CA VAL A 62 6.05 9.16 -16.42
C VAL A 62 4.68 8.77 -16.98
N ASP A 63 4.17 7.64 -16.50
CA ASP A 63 2.85 7.13 -16.89
C ASP A 63 1.74 8.10 -16.46
N ASP A 64 0.64 8.13 -17.22
CA ASP A 64 -0.49 9.02 -16.91
C ASP A 64 -1.15 8.67 -15.57
N ASN A 65 -1.12 7.40 -15.14
CA ASN A 65 -1.63 7.04 -13.82
C ASN A 65 -0.79 7.61 -12.68
N ILE A 66 0.52 7.74 -12.87
CA ILE A 66 1.40 8.44 -11.92
C ILE A 66 1.08 9.94 -11.87
N LYS A 67 0.78 10.57 -13.02
CA LYS A 67 0.34 11.97 -13.06
C LYS A 67 -1.02 12.16 -12.35
N ASN A 68 -1.96 11.21 -12.51
CA ASN A 68 -3.24 11.24 -11.80
C ASN A 68 -3.04 11.24 -10.28
N TRP A 69 -2.04 10.47 -9.77
CA TRP A 69 -1.68 10.53 -8.36
C TRP A 69 -1.17 11.92 -7.96
N VAL A 70 -0.34 12.56 -8.79
CA VAL A 70 0.19 13.92 -8.51
C VAL A 70 -0.95 14.92 -8.42
N ASP A 71 -1.86 14.91 -9.40
CA ASP A 71 -2.98 15.85 -9.46
C ASP A 71 -3.91 15.68 -8.26
N MET A 72 -4.32 14.44 -7.95
CA MET A 72 -5.14 14.14 -6.78
C MET A 72 -4.44 14.54 -5.48
N SER A 73 -3.15 14.20 -5.34
CA SER A 73 -2.37 14.51 -4.14
C SER A 73 -2.27 16.01 -3.91
N LYS A 74 -2.03 16.79 -4.96
CA LYS A 74 -1.95 18.26 -4.86
C LYS A 74 -3.29 18.86 -4.45
N GLU A 75 -4.40 18.43 -5.05
CA GLU A 75 -5.74 18.85 -4.68
C GLU A 75 -6.02 18.58 -3.20
N MET A 76 -5.75 17.36 -2.73
CA MET A 76 -6.01 16.94 -1.34
C MET A 76 -5.11 17.66 -0.32
N VAL A 77 -3.84 17.91 -0.66
CA VAL A 77 -2.93 18.69 0.21
C VAL A 77 -3.41 20.13 0.33
N ASP A 78 -3.75 20.77 -0.78
CA ASP A 78 -4.24 22.16 -0.79
C ASP A 78 -5.57 22.31 -0.02
N ALA A 79 -6.43 21.29 -0.07
CA ALA A 79 -7.67 21.20 0.71
C ALA A 79 -7.41 20.84 2.20
N GLY A 80 -6.21 20.35 2.55
CA GLY A 80 -5.88 19.89 3.90
C GLY A 80 -6.55 18.57 4.28
N GLU A 81 -6.83 17.73 3.32
CA GLU A 81 -7.44 16.39 3.46
C GLU A 81 -6.40 15.30 3.71
N THR A 82 -5.14 15.60 3.47
CA THR A 82 -3.98 14.76 3.70
C THR A 82 -2.75 15.62 3.95
N ALA A 83 -1.63 15.01 4.34
CA ALA A 83 -0.34 15.68 4.53
C ALA A 83 0.75 15.17 3.57
N THR A 84 1.99 15.61 3.79
CA THR A 84 3.17 15.26 2.97
C THR A 84 4.24 14.54 3.80
N TYR A 85 3.83 13.85 4.87
CA TYR A 85 4.74 13.09 5.72
C TYR A 85 5.42 11.98 4.94
N GLU A 86 6.64 11.65 5.34
CA GLU A 86 7.31 10.46 4.82
C GLU A 86 6.71 9.21 5.45
N LEU A 87 6.51 8.16 4.65
CA LEU A 87 6.12 6.85 5.15
C LEU A 87 7.11 6.39 6.23
N TRP A 88 6.59 5.75 7.27
CA TRP A 88 7.36 5.25 8.41
C TRP A 88 7.93 6.32 9.35
N SER A 89 7.63 7.60 9.13
CA SER A 89 7.99 8.66 10.07
C SER A 89 7.08 8.66 11.31
N ASP A 90 7.56 9.28 12.37
CA ASP A 90 6.77 9.46 13.60
C ASP A 90 5.48 10.27 13.34
N ASP A 91 5.53 11.27 12.46
CA ASP A 91 4.36 12.09 12.13
C ASP A 91 3.31 11.29 11.36
N TRP A 92 3.72 10.42 10.44
CA TRP A 92 2.83 9.51 9.73
C TRP A 92 2.19 8.48 10.66
N SER A 93 2.96 7.88 11.58
CA SER A 93 2.49 6.83 12.48
C SER A 93 1.58 7.33 13.60
N LYS A 94 1.58 8.63 13.91
CA LYS A 94 0.61 9.23 14.87
C LYS A 94 -0.85 8.96 14.49
N GLY A 95 -1.13 8.77 13.20
CA GLY A 95 -2.47 8.45 12.72
C GLY A 95 -3.02 7.11 13.18
N PHE A 96 -2.19 6.20 13.69
CA PHE A 96 -2.64 4.92 14.25
C PHE A 96 -3.23 5.02 15.66
N PHE A 97 -3.17 6.18 16.28
CA PHE A 97 -3.60 6.38 17.67
C PHE A 97 -4.96 7.08 17.75
N LYS A 98 -5.72 6.81 18.84
CA LYS A 98 -7.10 7.27 19.05
C LYS A 98 -7.26 8.78 19.16
N ASP A 99 -6.20 9.51 19.47
CA ASP A 99 -6.17 10.97 19.53
C ASP A 99 -5.86 11.61 18.17
N SER A 100 -5.68 10.81 17.14
CA SER A 100 -5.50 11.28 15.77
C SER A 100 -6.84 11.51 15.06
N ASN A 101 -6.76 12.14 13.89
CA ASN A 101 -7.89 12.39 13.01
C ASN A 101 -7.72 11.78 11.61
N VAL A 102 -6.86 10.78 11.46
CA VAL A 102 -6.64 10.08 10.20
C VAL A 102 -7.67 8.97 10.04
N PHE A 103 -8.36 8.95 8.89
CA PHE A 103 -9.43 8.00 8.62
C PHE A 103 -8.92 6.67 8.03
N SER A 104 -8.00 6.70 7.08
CA SER A 104 -7.59 5.50 6.37
C SER A 104 -6.10 5.43 6.03
N TYR A 105 -5.66 4.21 5.77
CA TYR A 105 -4.34 3.87 5.25
C TYR A 105 -4.48 2.86 4.11
N PHE A 106 -3.52 2.83 3.21
CA PHE A 106 -3.37 1.79 2.20
C PHE A 106 -2.23 0.86 2.61
N GLY A 107 -2.47 -0.44 2.62
CA GLY A 107 -1.45 -1.40 3.02
C GLY A 107 -1.73 -2.82 2.53
N PRO A 108 -0.70 -3.67 2.43
CA PRO A 108 -0.85 -5.11 2.23
C PRO A 108 -1.23 -5.80 3.56
N ALA A 109 -1.48 -7.12 3.53
CA ALA A 109 -1.89 -7.86 4.72
C ALA A 109 -0.92 -7.70 5.89
N TRP A 110 0.40 -7.85 5.66
CA TRP A 110 1.42 -7.69 6.72
C TRP A 110 1.44 -6.29 7.36
N PHE A 111 0.89 -5.28 6.70
CA PHE A 111 0.82 -3.91 7.22
C PHE A 111 -0.03 -3.81 8.50
N ILE A 112 -1.09 -4.60 8.59
CA ILE A 112 -2.08 -4.55 9.66
C ILE A 112 -1.40 -4.79 11.01
N ASP A 113 -0.76 -5.94 11.22
CA ASP A 113 -0.13 -6.27 12.49
C ASP A 113 1.26 -5.64 12.66
N PHE A 114 2.03 -5.54 11.57
CA PHE A 114 3.40 -5.06 11.64
C PHE A 114 3.53 -3.54 11.79
N SER A 115 2.63 -2.77 11.15
CA SER A 115 2.83 -1.31 11.01
C SER A 115 1.85 -0.46 11.83
N MET A 116 0.64 -0.97 12.12
CA MET A 116 -0.43 -0.15 12.71
C MET A 116 -0.35 -0.06 14.24
N SER A 117 0.81 -0.31 14.83
CA SER A 117 1.08 -0.16 16.28
C SER A 117 0.09 -0.91 17.17
N ALA A 118 -0.40 -2.07 16.73
CA ALA A 118 -1.48 -2.82 17.36
C ALA A 118 -1.21 -3.26 18.80
N ASP A 119 0.06 -3.39 19.19
CA ASP A 119 0.51 -3.75 20.54
C ASP A 119 0.65 -2.56 21.50
N GLN A 120 0.55 -1.32 21.00
CA GLN A 120 0.80 -0.11 21.76
C GLN A 120 -0.47 0.43 22.45
N ASP A 121 -0.31 0.91 23.68
CA ASP A 121 -1.40 1.55 24.44
C ASP A 121 -1.88 2.83 23.74
N GLY A 122 -3.18 2.96 23.56
CA GLY A 122 -3.80 4.09 22.87
C GLY A 122 -3.91 3.94 21.36
N SER A 123 -3.34 2.88 20.78
CA SER A 123 -3.53 2.55 19.39
C SER A 123 -4.99 2.15 19.10
N VAL A 124 -5.48 2.50 17.92
CA VAL A 124 -6.79 2.07 17.43
C VAL A 124 -6.81 0.55 17.23
N GLY A 125 -5.73 -0.01 16.68
CA GLY A 125 -5.61 -1.44 16.39
C GLY A 125 -5.63 -2.33 17.62
N LYS A 126 -5.08 -1.87 18.77
CA LYS A 126 -5.08 -2.63 20.02
C LYS A 126 -6.47 -3.01 20.52
N ASP A 127 -7.46 -2.17 20.24
CA ASP A 127 -8.85 -2.42 20.64
C ASP A 127 -9.72 -2.95 19.48
N GLY A 128 -9.09 -3.36 18.36
CA GLY A 128 -9.81 -3.86 17.19
C GLY A 128 -10.64 -2.79 16.49
N GLY A 129 -10.16 -1.55 16.49
CA GLY A 129 -10.91 -0.41 15.98
C GLY A 129 -10.70 -0.14 14.48
N TRP A 130 -9.91 -0.92 13.78
CA TRP A 130 -9.78 -0.86 12.33
C TRP A 130 -10.71 -1.83 11.63
N ALA A 131 -11.00 -1.56 10.36
CA ALA A 131 -11.64 -2.49 9.45
C ALA A 131 -10.98 -2.39 8.06
N ALA A 132 -10.95 -3.49 7.33
CA ALA A 132 -10.40 -3.55 5.98
C ALA A 132 -11.50 -3.50 4.92
N THR A 133 -11.25 -2.74 3.84
CA THR A 133 -12.10 -2.67 2.64
C THR A 133 -11.22 -2.78 1.39
N GLU A 134 -11.83 -3.11 0.22
CA GLU A 134 -11.07 -3.18 -1.05
C GLU A 134 -10.46 -1.84 -1.48
N GLY A 135 -11.06 -0.73 -1.02
CA GLY A 135 -10.68 0.59 -1.50
C GLY A 135 -11.03 0.82 -2.96
N PRO A 136 -10.46 1.86 -3.60
CA PRO A 136 -10.77 2.21 -4.99
C PRO A 136 -10.15 1.26 -6.00
N GLN A 137 -9.02 0.60 -5.66
CA GLN A 137 -8.31 -0.28 -6.60
C GLN A 137 -7.32 -1.19 -5.86
N GLY A 138 -7.18 -2.44 -6.32
CA GLY A 138 -6.19 -3.39 -5.81
C GLY A 138 -4.76 -3.03 -6.22
N PHE A 139 -3.79 -3.43 -5.40
CA PHE A 139 -2.37 -3.18 -5.65
C PHE A 139 -1.50 -4.23 -4.97
N TYR A 140 -0.24 -4.30 -5.40
CA TYR A 140 0.80 -5.13 -4.82
C TYR A 140 1.79 -4.29 -4.01
N TRP A 141 2.15 -4.75 -2.83
CA TRP A 141 3.20 -4.12 -2.05
C TRP A 141 4.05 -5.14 -1.31
N GLY A 142 5.20 -5.47 -1.89
CA GLY A 142 6.22 -6.28 -1.24
C GLY A 142 5.81 -7.73 -0.98
N GLY A 143 6.35 -8.26 0.09
CA GLY A 143 6.25 -9.66 0.52
C GLY A 143 7.62 -10.19 0.92
N THR A 144 7.65 -11.44 1.39
CA THR A 144 8.89 -12.11 1.77
C THR A 144 9.39 -13.01 0.63
N TRP A 145 10.64 -12.82 0.25
CA TRP A 145 11.31 -13.64 -0.76
C TRP A 145 12.25 -14.64 -0.09
N ILE A 146 12.09 -15.93 -0.41
CA ILE A 146 12.98 -16.99 0.04
C ILE A 146 13.95 -17.32 -1.09
N THR A 147 15.24 -17.11 -0.84
CA THR A 147 16.30 -17.33 -1.83
C THR A 147 17.37 -18.27 -1.32
N ALA A 148 18.06 -18.96 -2.23
CA ALA A 148 19.21 -19.80 -1.91
C ALA A 148 20.51 -19.04 -2.11
N ALA A 149 21.47 -19.21 -1.20
CA ALA A 149 22.82 -18.68 -1.39
C ALA A 149 23.54 -19.43 -2.51
N THR A 150 24.23 -18.70 -3.39
CA THR A 150 25.12 -19.31 -4.39
C THR A 150 26.24 -20.08 -3.68
N GLY A 151 26.48 -21.32 -4.09
CA GLY A 151 27.52 -22.18 -3.52
C GLY A 151 27.12 -22.89 -2.21
N THR A 152 25.83 -22.98 -1.90
CA THR A 152 25.37 -23.80 -0.76
C THR A 152 25.82 -25.25 -0.92
N ASP A 153 26.31 -25.86 0.16
CA ASP A 153 26.71 -27.27 0.21
C ASP A 153 25.50 -28.22 0.28
N ASN A 154 24.28 -27.67 0.50
CA ASN A 154 23.05 -28.45 0.70
C ASN A 154 21.92 -28.06 -0.27
N PRO A 155 22.14 -28.06 -1.60
CA PRO A 155 21.15 -27.53 -2.55
C PRO A 155 19.80 -28.26 -2.52
N THR A 156 19.79 -29.58 -2.29
CA THR A 156 18.57 -30.38 -2.20
C THR A 156 17.75 -30.02 -0.95
N LEU A 157 18.37 -29.87 0.20
CA LEU A 157 17.69 -29.49 1.44
C LEU A 157 17.15 -28.06 1.33
N VAL A 158 17.92 -27.13 0.78
CA VAL A 158 17.46 -25.76 0.56
C VAL A 158 16.25 -25.71 -0.38
N ALA A 159 16.28 -26.49 -1.47
CA ALA A 159 15.14 -26.59 -2.38
C ALA A 159 13.88 -27.17 -1.69
N ASP A 160 14.05 -28.14 -0.81
CA ASP A 160 12.95 -28.71 -0.02
C ASP A 160 12.36 -27.70 0.98
N ILE A 161 13.22 -26.93 1.67
CA ILE A 161 12.78 -25.85 2.57
C ILE A 161 12.00 -24.80 1.76
N MET A 162 12.56 -24.32 0.65
CA MET A 162 11.90 -23.33 -0.21
C MET A 162 10.54 -23.82 -0.68
N ARG A 163 10.44 -25.07 -1.17
CA ARG A 163 9.18 -25.66 -1.61
C ARG A 163 8.19 -25.78 -0.47
N THR A 164 8.60 -26.26 0.67
CA THR A 164 7.74 -26.40 1.87
C THR A 164 7.18 -25.06 2.30
N MET A 165 8.03 -24.05 2.40
CA MET A 165 7.67 -22.70 2.85
C MET A 165 6.86 -21.89 1.84
N THR A 166 6.69 -22.37 0.59
CA THR A 166 5.98 -21.60 -0.45
C THR A 166 4.81 -22.37 -1.08
N THR A 167 4.75 -23.70 -0.96
CA THR A 167 3.73 -24.50 -1.65
C THR A 167 2.99 -25.51 -0.78
N ASN A 168 3.47 -25.81 0.42
CA ASN A 168 2.76 -26.72 1.33
C ASN A 168 1.57 -26.00 1.96
N VAL A 169 0.36 -26.48 1.67
CA VAL A 169 -0.90 -25.85 2.10
C VAL A 169 -1.00 -25.72 3.63
N ASP A 170 -0.60 -26.76 4.36
CA ASP A 170 -0.70 -26.75 5.84
C ASP A 170 0.28 -25.76 6.45
N VAL A 171 1.54 -25.73 5.96
CA VAL A 171 2.54 -24.75 6.41
C VAL A 171 2.10 -23.31 6.06
N MET A 172 1.52 -23.10 4.88
CA MET A 172 1.01 -21.80 4.49
C MET A 172 -0.12 -21.32 5.41
N LYS A 173 -1.05 -22.20 5.79
CA LYS A 173 -2.09 -21.87 6.76
C LYS A 173 -1.53 -21.57 8.15
N GLU A 174 -0.50 -22.32 8.59
CA GLU A 174 0.18 -22.05 9.86
C GLU A 174 0.82 -20.65 9.86
N ILE A 175 1.46 -20.24 8.77
CA ILE A 175 2.03 -18.88 8.63
C ILE A 175 0.92 -17.82 8.74
N VAL A 176 -0.17 -17.98 7.99
CA VAL A 176 -1.29 -17.03 8.05
C VAL A 176 -1.88 -16.94 9.47
N THR A 177 -2.02 -18.07 10.15
CA THR A 177 -2.58 -18.09 11.51
C THR A 177 -1.62 -17.48 12.54
N ALA A 178 -0.31 -17.64 12.35
CA ALA A 178 0.69 -17.14 13.29
C ALA A 178 0.96 -15.64 13.14
N ASP A 179 0.93 -15.15 11.90
CA ASP A 179 1.39 -13.80 11.56
C ASP A 179 0.26 -12.89 11.01
N ASN A 180 -1.00 -13.38 10.94
CA ASN A 180 -2.16 -12.70 10.34
C ASN A 180 -1.85 -12.15 8.93
N ASP A 181 -1.03 -12.86 8.14
CA ASP A 181 -0.57 -12.41 6.83
C ASP A 181 -1.37 -13.05 5.68
N PHE A 182 -1.01 -12.72 4.46
CA PHE A 182 -1.55 -13.29 3.23
C PHE A 182 -0.42 -13.96 2.43
N VAL A 183 -0.58 -15.25 2.11
CA VAL A 183 0.46 -16.02 1.43
C VAL A 183 0.13 -16.29 -0.04
N ASN A 184 1.14 -16.59 -0.85
CA ASN A 184 1.01 -16.85 -2.28
C ASN A 184 0.45 -18.25 -2.62
N ASN A 185 -0.21 -18.91 -1.68
CA ASN A 185 -0.84 -20.23 -1.87
C ASN A 185 -2.36 -20.07 -2.01
N LYS A 186 -2.84 -19.98 -3.24
CA LYS A 186 -4.26 -19.73 -3.53
C LYS A 186 -5.20 -20.75 -2.86
N PRO A 187 -4.97 -22.08 -2.92
CA PRO A 187 -5.82 -23.04 -2.21
C PRO A 187 -5.92 -22.81 -0.70
N ALA A 188 -4.79 -22.49 -0.04
CA ALA A 188 -4.78 -22.18 1.39
C ALA A 188 -5.61 -20.93 1.69
N MET A 189 -5.42 -19.87 0.92
CA MET A 189 -6.12 -18.61 1.13
C MET A 189 -7.63 -18.72 0.87
N GLU A 190 -8.04 -19.39 -0.21
CA GLU A 190 -9.46 -19.62 -0.52
C GLU A 190 -10.17 -20.50 0.51
N GLU A 191 -9.48 -21.41 1.17
CA GLU A 191 -10.02 -22.21 2.26
C GLU A 191 -10.16 -21.38 3.53
N MET A 192 -9.10 -20.67 3.94
CA MET A 192 -9.13 -19.83 5.14
C MET A 192 -10.07 -18.62 5.01
N ALA A 193 -10.26 -18.11 3.79
CA ALA A 193 -11.24 -17.05 3.52
C ALA A 193 -12.69 -17.45 3.84
N LYS A 194 -12.98 -18.75 3.89
CA LYS A 194 -14.30 -19.32 4.24
C LYS A 194 -14.41 -19.77 5.70
N ASP A 195 -13.32 -19.70 6.44
CA ASP A 195 -13.28 -20.10 7.84
C ASP A 195 -13.86 -18.98 8.72
N GLU A 196 -15.08 -19.18 9.21
CA GLU A 196 -15.76 -18.23 10.09
C GLU A 196 -15.09 -18.09 11.48
N SER A 197 -14.18 -19.00 11.82
CA SER A 197 -13.44 -18.94 13.09
C SER A 197 -12.14 -18.13 12.99
N TYR A 198 -11.68 -17.82 11.76
CA TYR A 198 -10.51 -16.98 11.53
C TYR A 198 -10.91 -15.51 11.46
N GLY A 199 -10.18 -14.68 12.16
CA GLY A 199 -10.36 -13.22 12.14
C GLY A 199 -9.17 -12.52 12.77
N ASP A 200 -8.88 -11.33 12.27
CA ASP A 200 -7.81 -10.48 12.73
C ASP A 200 -8.27 -9.59 13.89
N ALA A 201 -7.55 -9.65 15.01
CA ALA A 201 -7.89 -8.88 16.21
C ALA A 201 -7.78 -7.36 15.99
N VAL A 202 -6.84 -6.90 15.18
CA VAL A 202 -6.65 -5.48 14.82
C VAL A 202 -7.86 -4.95 14.04
N LEU A 203 -8.50 -5.83 13.28
CA LEU A 203 -9.70 -5.57 12.48
C LEU A 203 -11.00 -5.94 13.21
N GLY A 204 -11.00 -6.01 14.56
CA GLY A 204 -12.19 -6.33 15.33
C GLY A 204 -12.75 -7.74 15.09
N GLY A 205 -11.93 -8.67 14.62
CA GLY A 205 -12.32 -10.04 14.29
C GLY A 205 -12.77 -10.22 12.83
N GLN A 206 -12.64 -9.22 11.97
CA GLN A 206 -12.90 -9.37 10.54
C GLN A 206 -11.92 -10.37 9.91
N ASN A 207 -12.42 -11.27 9.05
CA ASN A 207 -11.59 -12.08 8.16
C ASN A 207 -11.37 -11.34 6.83
N PRO A 208 -10.16 -10.76 6.56
CA PRO A 208 -9.92 -9.97 5.36
C PRO A 208 -9.51 -10.83 4.15
N LEU A 209 -9.32 -12.15 4.31
CA LEU A 209 -8.68 -13.00 3.30
C LEU A 209 -9.48 -13.10 1.99
N ALA A 210 -10.81 -13.08 2.05
CA ALA A 210 -11.64 -13.07 0.83
C ALA A 210 -11.39 -11.81 -0.01
N MET A 211 -11.24 -10.66 0.63
CA MET A 211 -10.91 -9.39 0.00
C MET A 211 -9.51 -9.43 -0.62
N PHE A 212 -8.51 -9.93 0.11
CA PHE A 212 -7.15 -10.07 -0.43
C PHE A 212 -7.07 -11.06 -1.59
N CYS A 213 -7.82 -12.18 -1.55
CA CYS A 213 -7.93 -13.09 -2.70
C CYS A 213 -8.48 -12.38 -3.95
N ALA A 214 -9.56 -11.62 -3.79
CA ALA A 214 -10.16 -10.87 -4.89
C ALA A 214 -9.23 -9.77 -5.43
N GLY A 215 -8.47 -9.12 -4.56
CA GLY A 215 -7.45 -8.14 -4.93
C GLY A 215 -6.29 -8.78 -5.68
N ALA A 216 -5.76 -9.90 -5.19
CA ALA A 216 -4.64 -10.61 -5.81
C ALA A 216 -4.94 -11.07 -7.25
N ASP A 217 -6.16 -11.48 -7.53
CA ASP A 217 -6.59 -11.89 -8.89
C ASP A 217 -6.61 -10.72 -9.90
N LYS A 218 -6.57 -9.47 -9.44
CA LYS A 218 -6.59 -8.25 -10.28
C LYS A 218 -5.21 -7.64 -10.49
N ILE A 219 -4.17 -8.14 -9.81
CA ILE A 219 -2.81 -7.59 -9.89
C ILE A 219 -2.18 -7.95 -11.23
N ASP A 220 -1.73 -6.95 -11.97
CA ASP A 220 -0.93 -7.09 -13.19
C ASP A 220 0.41 -6.35 -13.01
N LEU A 221 1.49 -7.11 -12.94
CA LEU A 221 2.85 -6.62 -12.78
C LEU A 221 3.66 -6.66 -14.10
N SER A 222 3.00 -6.77 -15.24
CA SER A 222 3.66 -6.90 -16.55
C SER A 222 4.53 -5.69 -16.92
N ASN A 223 4.23 -4.52 -16.35
CA ASN A 223 4.99 -3.28 -16.55
C ASN A 223 6.12 -3.06 -15.52
N MET A 224 6.34 -4.03 -14.61
CA MET A 224 7.44 -3.92 -13.64
C MET A 224 8.81 -4.00 -14.31
N SER A 225 9.76 -3.23 -13.81
CA SER A 225 11.14 -3.21 -14.26
C SER A 225 12.14 -3.10 -13.10
N ILE A 226 13.42 -3.30 -13.39
CA ILE A 226 14.50 -3.15 -12.41
C ILE A 226 14.67 -1.69 -11.94
N TYR A 227 14.07 -0.74 -12.63
CA TYR A 227 14.16 0.70 -12.31
C TYR A 227 13.06 1.17 -11.37
N ASP A 228 12.00 0.38 -11.15
CA ASP A 228 10.79 0.81 -10.46
C ASP A 228 11.05 1.32 -9.06
N GLN A 229 11.86 0.61 -8.28
CA GLN A 229 12.15 1.04 -6.91
C GLN A 229 12.81 2.41 -6.91
N GLY A 230 13.88 2.58 -7.68
CA GLY A 230 14.60 3.84 -7.73
C GLY A 230 13.76 4.98 -8.31
N CYS A 231 13.02 4.73 -9.39
CA CYS A 231 12.16 5.75 -9.99
C CYS A 231 11.02 6.14 -9.03
N ASN A 232 10.35 5.19 -8.37
CA ASN A 232 9.30 5.49 -7.42
C ASN A 232 9.79 6.31 -6.22
N GLU A 233 10.95 5.96 -5.65
CA GLU A 233 11.57 6.70 -4.55
C GLU A 233 11.90 8.14 -4.94
N GLU A 234 12.64 8.31 -6.04
CA GLU A 234 13.07 9.64 -6.50
C GLU A 234 11.88 10.50 -6.94
N PHE A 235 10.82 9.88 -7.51
CA PHE A 235 9.62 10.61 -7.91
C PHE A 235 8.86 11.16 -6.71
N GLN A 236 8.60 10.34 -5.69
CA GLN A 236 7.92 10.78 -4.47
C GLN A 236 8.72 11.89 -3.76
N ASN A 237 10.04 11.72 -3.64
CA ASN A 237 10.93 12.71 -3.04
C ASN A 237 10.90 14.06 -3.78
N ALA A 238 10.92 14.03 -5.10
CA ALA A 238 10.87 15.25 -5.91
C ALA A 238 9.49 15.93 -5.81
N MET A 239 8.40 15.16 -5.93
CA MET A 239 7.04 15.68 -5.91
C MET A 239 6.64 16.26 -4.54
N LYS A 240 7.26 15.85 -3.44
CA LYS A 240 7.06 16.48 -2.13
C LYS A 240 7.26 17.99 -2.18
N ASN A 241 8.28 18.48 -2.90
CA ASN A 241 8.53 19.92 -3.06
C ASN A 241 7.36 20.62 -3.77
N TYR A 242 6.75 19.99 -4.75
CA TYR A 242 5.58 20.52 -5.45
C TYR A 242 4.34 20.53 -4.53
N PHE A 243 4.09 19.46 -3.79
CA PHE A 243 2.95 19.37 -2.87
C PHE A 243 3.04 20.44 -1.76
N GLU A 244 4.23 20.70 -1.25
CA GLU A 244 4.49 21.71 -0.21
C GLU A 244 4.54 23.15 -0.76
N GLY A 245 4.43 23.34 -2.08
CA GLY A 245 4.52 24.65 -2.72
C GLY A 245 5.93 25.26 -2.79
N ASN A 246 6.96 24.45 -2.56
CA ASN A 246 8.37 24.85 -2.63
C ASN A 246 8.93 24.84 -4.04
N ALA A 247 8.28 24.17 -4.99
CA ALA A 247 8.64 24.11 -6.40
C ALA A 247 7.37 24.02 -7.26
N SER A 248 7.47 24.43 -8.52
CA SER A 248 6.47 24.11 -9.54
C SER A 248 6.54 22.62 -9.91
N TYR A 249 5.50 22.11 -10.58
CA TYR A 249 5.50 20.73 -11.09
C TYR A 249 6.70 20.47 -12.03
N ASP A 250 6.99 21.39 -12.94
CA ASP A 250 8.10 21.25 -13.90
C ASP A 250 9.47 21.23 -13.20
N GLU A 251 9.66 22.06 -12.17
CA GLU A 251 10.89 22.04 -11.36
C GLU A 251 11.03 20.73 -10.56
N ALA A 252 9.96 20.22 -9.97
CA ALA A 252 9.96 18.94 -9.28
C ALA A 252 10.24 17.78 -10.26
N LEU A 253 9.67 17.82 -11.45
CA LEU A 253 9.91 16.82 -12.49
C LEU A 253 11.37 16.84 -12.99
N ASP A 254 11.98 18.03 -13.14
CA ASP A 254 13.40 18.17 -13.48
C ASP A 254 14.32 17.63 -12.37
N LEU A 255 13.97 17.83 -11.10
CA LEU A 255 14.67 17.21 -9.96
C LEU A 255 14.60 15.69 -10.04
N PHE A 256 13.42 15.13 -10.29
CA PHE A 256 13.23 13.69 -10.46
C PHE A 256 14.12 13.12 -11.57
N TYR A 257 14.07 13.69 -12.76
CA TYR A 257 14.87 13.21 -13.89
C TYR A 257 16.38 13.24 -13.61
N LYS A 258 16.87 14.29 -12.97
CA LYS A 258 18.27 14.41 -12.58
C LYS A 258 18.67 13.35 -11.56
N ALA A 259 17.85 13.12 -10.55
CA ALA A 259 18.11 12.10 -9.51
C ALA A 259 18.14 10.69 -10.10
N VAL A 260 17.20 10.36 -11.01
CA VAL A 260 17.17 9.04 -11.65
C VAL A 260 18.38 8.85 -12.57
N VAL A 261 18.79 9.84 -13.35
CA VAL A 261 19.99 9.71 -14.22
C VAL A 261 21.28 9.66 -13.38
N GLU A 262 21.34 10.32 -12.23
CA GLU A 262 22.46 10.16 -11.30
C GLU A 262 22.55 8.71 -10.76
N LYS A 263 21.42 8.11 -10.43
CA LYS A 263 21.29 6.73 -9.93
C LYS A 263 21.51 5.68 -11.04
N TYR A 264 21.08 5.98 -12.26
CA TYR A 264 21.11 5.09 -13.43
C TYR A 264 21.70 5.86 -14.64
N PRO A 265 23.04 6.00 -14.73
CA PRO A 265 23.69 6.83 -15.76
C PRO A 265 23.49 6.41 -17.21
N GLU A 266 23.00 5.18 -17.43
CA GLU A 266 22.64 4.64 -18.74
C GLU A 266 21.31 5.19 -19.29
N LEU A 267 20.49 5.84 -18.45
CA LEU A 267 19.17 6.36 -18.83
C LEU A 267 19.24 7.79 -19.33
N SER A 268 18.21 8.18 -20.08
CA SER A 268 17.96 9.55 -20.55
C SER A 268 16.51 9.97 -20.32
N TYR A 269 16.20 11.24 -20.47
CA TYR A 269 14.84 11.79 -20.36
C TYR A 269 14.56 12.83 -21.43
#